data_78fec97174c7a6efd8c1b8e20f63ce97
#
_entry.id   78fec97174c7a6efd8c1b8e20f63ce97
#
_cell.length_a   1.000
_cell.length_b   1.000
_cell.length_c   1.000
_cell.angle_alpha   90.00
_cell.angle_beta   90.00
_cell.angle_gamma   90.00
#
_symmetry.space_group_name_H-M   'P 1'
#
loop_
_entity.id
_entity.type
_entity.pdbx_description
1 polymer ?
#
loop_
_entity_poly.entity_id
_entity_poly.type
_entity_poly.pdbx_seq_one_letter_code
_entity_poly.pdbx_strand_id
1 'polypeptide(L)'
;AMRRRGFLAAASAALAAPAIAAGGSVLRFVPQSPLASLDPVWTSAMTTRNVGFMIYDVLFGRDEHMNPKPQMLEGYSIEDDGKRWIMKLRPNQWFHDGEPVLARDCTASLTRWMKRDPGGATLEARLDSLEAPDDRTIVLRLKKPFPALPTLLSKFQTAAVMVPKRIAEGTDP
;
A
#
# COMPACT_ATOMS: atom_id res chain seq x y z
N ALA A 1 42.17 -6.44 50.64
CA ALA A 1 40.87 -5.99 51.13
C ALA A 1 40.27 -5.08 50.07
N MET A 2 39.29 -5.54 49.37
CA MET A 2 38.55 -4.79 48.32
C MET A 2 37.74 -3.69 49.03
N ARG A 3 38.00 -2.42 48.68
CA ARG A 3 37.32 -1.28 49.35
C ARG A 3 35.82 -1.30 48.98
N ARG A 4 34.93 -1.15 49.98
CA ARG A 4 33.44 -1.12 49.82
C ARG A 4 32.96 -0.22 48.66
N ARG A 5 33.67 0.87 48.38
CA ARG A 5 33.35 1.79 47.25
C ARG A 5 33.56 1.16 45.88
N GLY A 6 34.52 0.24 45.72
CA GLY A 6 34.73 -0.48 44.46
C GLY A 6 33.65 -1.50 44.15
N PHE A 7 33.08 -2.12 45.19
CA PHE A 7 32.01 -3.10 45.03
C PHE A 7 30.68 -2.45 44.60
N LEU A 8 30.36 -1.29 45.15
CA LEU A 8 29.16 -0.53 44.76
C LEU A 8 29.24 0.05 43.36
N ALA A 9 30.43 0.47 42.89
CA ALA A 9 30.63 0.93 41.51
C ALA A 9 30.54 -0.21 40.50
N ALA A 10 31.01 -1.41 40.83
CA ALA A 10 30.88 -2.58 39.97
C ALA A 10 29.43 -3.08 39.87
N ALA A 11 28.66 -3.00 40.94
CA ALA A 11 27.24 -3.38 40.95
C ALA A 11 26.36 -2.41 40.16
N SER A 12 26.65 -1.09 40.18
CA SER A 12 25.92 -0.13 39.35
C SER A 12 26.25 -0.21 37.85
N ALA A 13 27.47 -0.62 37.47
CA ALA A 13 27.84 -0.85 36.07
C ALA A 13 27.13 -2.08 35.48
N ALA A 14 26.85 -3.11 36.29
CA ALA A 14 26.10 -4.30 35.86
C ALA A 14 24.61 -3.99 35.58
N LEU A 15 24.03 -2.97 36.24
CA LEU A 15 22.65 -2.54 36.01
C LEU A 15 22.49 -1.65 34.77
N ALA A 16 23.59 -1.10 34.25
CA ALA A 16 23.60 -0.24 33.07
C ALA A 16 23.93 -1.00 31.76
N ALA A 17 24.11 -2.31 31.80
CA ALA A 17 24.23 -3.09 30.59
C ALA A 17 22.94 -3.04 29.79
N PRO A 18 22.94 -2.60 28.52
CA PRO A 18 21.75 -2.65 27.71
C PRO A 18 21.27 -4.10 27.69
N ALA A 19 20.03 -4.34 28.05
CA ALA A 19 19.40 -5.63 27.90
C ALA A 19 19.33 -5.94 26.40
N ILE A 20 20.36 -6.61 25.89
CA ILE A 20 20.29 -7.20 24.55
C ILE A 20 19.28 -8.33 24.69
N ALA A 21 18.07 -8.10 24.23
CA ALA A 21 17.06 -9.13 24.12
C ALA A 21 17.59 -10.24 23.19
N ALA A 22 18.24 -11.22 23.79
CA ALA A 22 18.64 -12.42 23.10
C ALA A 22 17.38 -13.24 22.81
N GLY A 23 17.00 -13.31 21.56
CA GLY A 23 16.00 -14.27 21.12
C GLY A 23 14.77 -13.68 20.47
N GLY A 24 14.70 -13.89 19.15
CA GLY A 24 13.48 -13.78 18.39
C GLY A 24 13.17 -12.38 17.91
N SER A 25 13.26 -12.14 16.63
CA SER A 25 12.82 -10.92 15.92
C SER A 25 11.29 -10.78 15.90
N VAL A 26 10.63 -10.90 17.05
CA VAL A 26 9.18 -10.75 17.16
C VAL A 26 8.85 -9.35 17.64
N LEU A 27 8.34 -8.51 16.75
CA LEU A 27 7.75 -7.23 17.09
C LEU A 27 6.29 -7.47 17.53
N ARG A 28 5.97 -7.15 18.77
CA ARG A 28 4.58 -7.12 19.27
C ARG A 28 4.03 -5.71 19.14
N PHE A 29 3.09 -5.53 18.24
CA PHE A 29 2.37 -4.28 18.06
C PHE A 29 0.97 -4.38 18.65
N VAL A 30 0.63 -3.47 19.57
CA VAL A 30 -0.71 -3.37 20.17
C VAL A 30 -1.39 -2.14 19.55
N PRO A 31 -2.38 -2.32 18.69
CA PRO A 31 -3.10 -1.19 18.09
C PRO A 31 -4.02 -0.51 19.11
N GLN A 32 -4.34 0.75 18.85
CA GLN A 32 -5.24 1.55 19.73
C GLN A 32 -6.71 1.11 19.67
N SER A 33 -7.09 0.30 18.69
CA SER A 33 -8.45 -0.22 18.52
C SER A 33 -8.41 -1.63 17.92
N PRO A 34 -9.43 -2.48 18.15
CA PRO A 34 -9.53 -3.79 17.54
C PRO A 34 -9.50 -3.72 16.00
N LEU A 35 -8.94 -4.76 15.38
CA LEU A 35 -8.98 -4.94 13.94
C LEU A 35 -10.35 -5.53 13.56
N ALA A 36 -11.26 -4.69 13.09
CA ALA A 36 -12.61 -5.11 12.69
C ALA A 36 -12.69 -5.62 11.24
N SER A 37 -11.77 -5.19 10.37
CA SER A 37 -11.73 -5.59 8.96
C SER A 37 -10.29 -5.57 8.48
N LEU A 38 -9.95 -6.48 7.57
CA LEU A 38 -8.67 -6.49 6.86
C LEU A 38 -8.72 -5.66 5.56
N ASP A 39 -9.90 -5.28 5.11
CA ASP A 39 -10.09 -4.59 3.83
C ASP A 39 -10.01 -3.06 3.98
N PRO A 40 -8.91 -2.43 3.51
CA PRO A 40 -8.74 -0.98 3.62
C PRO A 40 -9.61 -0.18 2.63
N VAL A 41 -10.26 -0.82 1.67
CA VAL A 41 -11.25 -0.17 0.80
C VAL A 41 -12.58 0.00 1.53
N TRP A 42 -12.93 -0.96 2.38
CA TRP A 42 -14.18 -0.95 3.13
C TRP A 42 -14.24 0.11 4.24
N THR A 43 -13.13 0.38 4.91
CA THR A 43 -13.10 1.25 6.10
C THR A 43 -11.88 2.17 6.13
N SER A 44 -12.06 3.38 6.67
CA SER A 44 -11.00 4.33 6.95
C SER A 44 -10.32 4.13 8.31
N ALA A 45 -10.68 3.07 9.07
CA ALA A 45 -10.12 2.79 10.38
C ALA A 45 -8.58 2.69 10.35
N MET A 46 -7.90 3.38 11.27
CA MET A 46 -6.45 3.45 11.31
C MET A 46 -5.81 2.06 11.47
N THR A 47 -6.40 1.19 12.28
CA THR A 47 -5.90 -0.16 12.49
C THR A 47 -5.95 -0.99 11.21
N THR A 48 -7.07 -0.95 10.48
CA THR A 48 -7.20 -1.61 9.16
C THR A 48 -6.20 -1.06 8.17
N ARG A 49 -6.02 0.27 8.11
CA ARG A 49 -5.02 0.90 7.24
C ARG A 49 -3.60 0.40 7.55
N ASN A 50 -3.19 0.42 8.81
CA ASN A 50 -1.84 0.03 9.21
C ASN A 50 -1.56 -1.44 8.91
N VAL A 51 -2.52 -2.33 9.20
CA VAL A 51 -2.41 -3.76 8.87
C VAL A 51 -2.50 -3.96 7.35
N GLY A 52 -3.35 -3.18 6.67
CA GLY A 52 -3.50 -3.25 5.22
C GLY A 52 -2.19 -3.01 4.46
N PHE A 53 -1.39 -2.01 4.87
CA PHE A 53 -0.08 -1.77 4.26
C PHE A 53 1.00 -2.82 4.60
N MET A 54 0.72 -3.73 5.52
CA MET A 54 1.59 -4.90 5.77
C MET A 54 1.20 -6.10 4.90
N ILE A 55 0.03 -6.07 4.27
CA ILE A 55 -0.55 -7.20 3.52
C ILE A 55 -0.67 -6.88 2.03
N TYR A 56 -1.14 -5.66 1.70
CA TYR A 56 -1.46 -5.25 0.33
C TYR A 56 -0.44 -4.24 -0.20
N ASP A 57 -0.37 -4.17 -1.52
CA ASP A 57 0.44 -3.20 -2.23
C ASP A 57 -0.43 -2.28 -3.10
N VAL A 58 0.16 -1.19 -3.59
CA VAL A 58 -0.49 -0.12 -4.35
C VAL A 58 0.32 0.23 -5.60
N LEU A 59 -0.32 0.77 -6.64
CA LEU A 59 0.37 1.17 -7.86
C LEU A 59 1.35 2.33 -7.61
N PHE A 60 0.94 3.30 -6.77
CA PHE A 60 1.77 4.43 -6.37
C PHE A 60 1.89 4.47 -4.84
N GLY A 61 3.11 4.50 -4.34
CA GLY A 61 3.43 4.82 -2.96
C GLY A 61 3.80 6.29 -2.79
N ARG A 62 4.35 6.65 -1.62
CA ARG A 62 4.88 7.99 -1.33
C ARG A 62 6.30 7.90 -0.79
N ASP A 63 7.12 8.88 -1.18
CA ASP A 63 8.45 9.04 -0.61
C ASP A 63 8.39 9.77 0.76
N GLU A 64 9.54 9.98 1.36
CA GLU A 64 9.72 10.67 2.65
C GLU A 64 9.23 12.13 2.64
N HIS A 65 9.11 12.73 1.46
CA HIS A 65 8.57 14.08 1.25
C HIS A 65 7.10 14.06 0.85
N MET A 66 6.43 12.91 0.95
CA MET A 66 5.04 12.71 0.60
C MET A 66 4.73 12.85 -0.90
N ASN A 67 5.74 12.85 -1.77
CA ASN A 67 5.55 12.86 -3.21
C ASN A 67 5.13 11.47 -3.72
N PRO A 68 4.18 11.37 -4.66
CA PRO A 68 3.80 10.10 -5.25
C PRO A 68 4.96 9.50 -6.06
N LYS A 69 5.22 8.22 -5.87
CA LYS A 69 6.24 7.44 -6.60
C LYS A 69 5.66 6.12 -7.09
N PRO A 70 6.07 5.63 -8.28
CA PRO A 70 5.74 4.29 -8.71
C PRO A 70 6.20 3.26 -7.66
N GLN A 71 5.30 2.35 -7.24
CA GLN A 71 5.59 1.27 -6.31
C GLN A 71 5.48 -0.08 -6.99
N MET A 72 4.29 -0.55 -7.31
CA MET A 72 4.12 -1.76 -8.14
C MET A 72 4.47 -1.51 -9.61
N LEU A 73 4.56 -0.26 -10.02
CA LEU A 73 4.87 0.12 -11.40
C LEU A 73 6.37 0.17 -11.65
N GLU A 74 6.80 -0.33 -12.80
CA GLU A 74 8.13 -0.07 -13.39
C GLU A 74 8.24 1.40 -13.84
N GLY A 75 7.14 1.95 -14.37
CA GLY A 75 7.01 3.31 -14.82
C GLY A 75 5.65 3.59 -15.43
N TYR A 76 5.48 4.81 -15.89
CA TYR A 76 4.28 5.23 -16.61
C TYR A 76 4.61 6.33 -17.63
N SER A 77 3.76 6.45 -18.66
CA SER A 77 3.76 7.56 -19.61
C SER A 77 2.40 8.25 -19.64
N ILE A 78 2.41 9.51 -20.05
CA ILE A 78 1.20 10.33 -20.17
C ILE A 78 1.15 10.83 -21.61
N GLU A 79 0.03 10.57 -22.27
CA GLU A 79 -0.22 10.91 -23.66
C GLU A 79 -1.54 11.68 -23.82
N ASP A 80 -1.87 12.12 -25.01
CA ASP A 80 -3.13 12.79 -25.36
C ASP A 80 -3.41 13.98 -24.42
N ASP A 81 -2.43 14.86 -24.27
CA ASP A 81 -2.52 16.06 -23.40
C ASP A 81 -2.97 15.75 -21.96
N GLY A 82 -2.48 14.64 -21.39
CA GLY A 82 -2.77 14.24 -20.02
C GLY A 82 -4.04 13.43 -19.84
N LYS A 83 -4.65 12.96 -20.93
CA LYS A 83 -5.87 12.14 -20.88
C LYS A 83 -5.60 10.64 -20.97
N ARG A 84 -4.44 10.22 -21.46
CA ARG A 84 -4.09 8.80 -21.57
C ARG A 84 -2.91 8.47 -20.69
N TRP A 85 -3.13 7.62 -19.70
CA TRP A 85 -2.08 7.12 -18.81
C TRP A 85 -1.80 5.66 -19.13
N ILE A 86 -0.53 5.35 -19.41
CA ILE A 86 -0.06 4.00 -19.66
C ILE A 86 0.85 3.65 -18.50
N MET A 87 0.45 2.72 -17.67
CA MET A 87 1.16 2.29 -16.47
C MET A 87 1.65 0.85 -16.66
N LYS A 88 2.93 0.59 -16.42
CA LYS A 88 3.54 -0.72 -16.63
C LYS A 88 3.94 -1.34 -15.30
N LEU A 89 3.43 -2.53 -15.01
CA LEU A 89 3.77 -3.28 -13.80
C LEU A 89 5.22 -3.76 -13.84
N ARG A 90 5.87 -3.78 -12.68
CA ARG A 90 7.17 -4.44 -12.52
C ARG A 90 7.04 -5.94 -12.79
N PRO A 91 8.08 -6.61 -13.28
CA PRO A 91 8.08 -8.05 -13.44
C PRO A 91 8.11 -8.76 -12.06
N ASN A 92 7.74 -10.04 -12.06
CA ASN A 92 7.91 -10.93 -10.91
C ASN A 92 7.19 -10.48 -9.63
N GLN A 93 5.98 -9.96 -9.76
CA GLN A 93 5.09 -9.69 -8.64
C GLN A 93 4.11 -10.86 -8.46
N TRP A 94 3.89 -11.26 -7.22
CA TRP A 94 3.09 -12.44 -6.87
C TRP A 94 2.14 -12.12 -5.72
N PHE A 95 0.94 -12.68 -5.79
CA PHE A 95 0.04 -12.71 -4.64
C PHE A 95 0.49 -13.77 -3.62
N HIS A 96 -0.07 -13.72 -2.42
CA HIS A 96 0.28 -14.65 -1.33
C HIS A 96 -0.07 -16.12 -1.61
N ASP A 97 -0.95 -16.38 -2.56
CA ASP A 97 -1.33 -17.72 -3.02
C ASP A 97 -0.42 -18.28 -4.12
N GLY A 98 0.59 -17.51 -4.52
CA GLY A 98 1.55 -17.89 -5.56
C GLY A 98 1.11 -17.57 -6.99
N GLU A 99 -0.05 -16.94 -7.20
CA GLU A 99 -0.47 -16.50 -8.52
C GLU A 99 0.21 -15.18 -8.90
N PRO A 100 0.57 -14.97 -10.18
CA PRO A 100 1.19 -13.72 -10.63
C PRO A 100 0.19 -12.56 -10.55
N VAL A 101 0.71 -11.37 -10.21
CA VAL A 101 -0.07 -10.13 -10.30
C VAL A 101 -0.11 -9.66 -11.73
N LEU A 102 -1.31 -9.55 -12.30
CA LEU A 102 -1.53 -9.14 -13.68
C LEU A 102 -2.28 -7.80 -13.75
N ALA A 103 -2.15 -7.11 -14.87
CA ALA A 103 -2.82 -5.83 -15.10
C ALA A 103 -4.35 -5.92 -14.96
N ARG A 104 -4.94 -7.06 -15.32
CA ARG A 104 -6.38 -7.32 -15.12
C ARG A 104 -6.79 -7.34 -13.64
N ASP A 105 -5.91 -7.73 -12.73
CA ASP A 105 -6.18 -7.70 -11.29
C ASP A 105 -6.18 -6.26 -10.79
N CYS A 106 -5.25 -5.46 -11.30
CA CYS A 106 -5.16 -4.04 -10.97
C CYS A 106 -6.36 -3.25 -11.50
N THR A 107 -6.82 -3.51 -12.73
CA THR A 107 -8.02 -2.85 -13.27
C THR A 107 -9.27 -3.22 -12.48
N ALA A 108 -9.45 -4.48 -12.11
CA ALA A 108 -10.56 -4.92 -11.26
C ALA A 108 -10.51 -4.27 -9.86
N SER A 109 -9.32 -4.22 -9.25
CA SER A 109 -9.10 -3.58 -7.95
C SER A 109 -9.42 -2.08 -7.98
N LEU A 110 -8.96 -1.36 -9.02
CA LEU A 110 -9.28 0.05 -9.20
C LEU A 110 -10.78 0.27 -9.41
N THR A 111 -11.45 -0.57 -10.21
CA THR A 111 -12.90 -0.50 -10.42
C THR A 111 -13.66 -0.68 -9.11
N ARG A 112 -13.26 -1.66 -8.29
CA ARG A 112 -13.82 -1.88 -6.96
C ARG A 112 -13.61 -0.67 -6.05
N TRP A 113 -12.40 -0.15 -5.99
CA TRP A 113 -12.05 1.01 -5.16
C TRP A 113 -12.80 2.28 -5.58
N MET A 114 -12.97 2.52 -6.88
CA MET A 114 -13.71 3.67 -7.40
C MET A 114 -15.17 3.73 -6.94
N LYS A 115 -15.81 2.59 -6.73
CA LYS A 115 -17.20 2.52 -6.24
C LYS A 115 -17.35 2.94 -4.77
N ARG A 116 -16.30 2.84 -3.97
CA ARG A 116 -16.36 3.05 -2.52
C ARG A 116 -15.71 4.35 -2.06
N ASP A 117 -14.59 4.72 -2.66
CA ASP A 117 -13.81 5.88 -2.25
C ASP A 117 -14.30 7.16 -2.92
N PRO A 118 -14.49 8.29 -2.18
CA PRO A 118 -14.93 9.56 -2.78
C PRO A 118 -13.96 10.09 -3.85
N GLY A 119 -12.64 9.90 -3.66
CA GLY A 119 -11.64 10.25 -4.66
C GLY A 119 -11.71 9.30 -5.86
N GLY A 120 -11.98 8.03 -5.59
CA GLY A 120 -12.25 7.00 -6.60
C GLY A 120 -13.47 7.35 -7.45
N ALA A 121 -14.58 7.74 -6.84
CA ALA A 121 -15.77 8.22 -7.55
C ALA A 121 -15.47 9.47 -8.42
N THR A 122 -14.59 10.35 -7.93
CA THR A 122 -14.12 11.50 -8.72
C THR A 122 -13.31 11.06 -9.96
N LEU A 123 -12.51 10.00 -9.84
CA LEU A 123 -11.79 9.42 -10.96
C LEU A 123 -12.76 8.73 -11.93
N GLU A 124 -13.69 7.92 -11.43
CA GLU A 124 -14.70 7.22 -12.22
C GLU A 124 -15.52 8.17 -13.10
N ALA A 125 -15.96 9.30 -12.56
CA ALA A 125 -16.68 10.32 -13.31
C ALA A 125 -15.87 10.90 -14.48
N ARG A 126 -14.53 10.90 -14.39
CA ARG A 126 -13.61 11.35 -15.42
C ARG A 126 -13.16 10.25 -16.36
N LEU A 127 -13.39 9.00 -15.98
CA LEU A 127 -12.95 7.84 -16.73
C LEU A 127 -13.73 7.71 -18.04
N ASP A 128 -12.99 7.47 -19.12
CA ASP A 128 -13.52 7.03 -20.41
C ASP A 128 -13.39 5.50 -20.51
N SER A 129 -12.17 4.97 -20.31
CA SER A 129 -11.94 3.53 -20.22
C SER A 129 -10.79 3.19 -19.27
N LEU A 130 -10.82 1.96 -18.73
CA LEU A 130 -9.77 1.34 -17.93
C LEU A 130 -9.53 -0.07 -18.47
N GLU A 131 -8.37 -0.29 -19.04
CA GLU A 131 -8.06 -1.47 -19.84
C GLU A 131 -6.77 -2.15 -19.38
N ALA A 132 -6.68 -3.45 -19.60
CA ALA A 132 -5.47 -4.25 -19.45
C ALA A 132 -5.19 -4.95 -20.79
N PRO A 133 -4.52 -4.28 -21.74
CA PRO A 133 -4.28 -4.81 -23.08
C PRO A 133 -3.33 -6.02 -23.08
N ASP A 134 -2.51 -6.15 -22.05
CA ASP A 134 -1.63 -7.29 -21.80
C ASP A 134 -1.47 -7.52 -20.30
N ASP A 135 -0.70 -8.52 -19.91
CA ASP A 135 -0.55 -8.94 -18.53
C ASP A 135 0.12 -7.89 -17.61
N ARG A 136 0.81 -6.91 -18.17
CA ARG A 136 1.59 -5.93 -17.40
C ARG A 136 1.22 -4.47 -17.65
N THR A 137 0.38 -4.20 -18.64
CA THR A 137 0.06 -2.83 -19.04
C THR A 137 -1.37 -2.48 -18.60
N ILE A 138 -1.49 -1.39 -17.88
CA ILE A 138 -2.76 -0.77 -17.51
C ILE A 138 -2.90 0.50 -18.32
N VAL A 139 -3.97 0.65 -19.07
CA VAL A 139 -4.29 1.87 -19.81
C VAL A 139 -5.52 2.52 -19.19
N LEU A 140 -5.36 3.76 -18.77
CA LEU A 140 -6.44 4.58 -18.22
C LEU A 140 -6.65 5.77 -19.13
N ARG A 141 -7.86 5.87 -19.73
CA ARG A 141 -8.27 6.99 -20.57
C ARG A 141 -9.26 7.87 -19.83
N LEU A 142 -9.06 9.17 -19.93
CA LEU A 142 -9.84 10.18 -19.24
C LEU A 142 -10.52 11.11 -20.25
N LYS A 143 -11.72 11.54 -19.92
CA LYS A 143 -12.48 12.56 -20.66
C LYS A 143 -11.80 13.93 -20.61
N LYS A 144 -11.09 14.21 -19.50
CA LYS A 144 -10.33 15.44 -19.26
C LYS A 144 -9.01 15.13 -18.54
N PRO A 145 -7.95 15.93 -18.74
CA PRO A 145 -6.68 15.74 -18.03
C PRO A 145 -6.86 15.70 -16.51
N PHE A 146 -6.10 14.82 -15.85
CA PHE A 146 -6.12 14.71 -14.40
C PHE A 146 -4.69 14.51 -13.84
N PRO A 147 -3.89 15.58 -13.74
CA PRO A 147 -2.49 15.51 -13.32
C PRO A 147 -2.33 15.03 -11.86
N ALA A 148 -3.38 15.12 -11.05
CA ALA A 148 -3.37 14.63 -9.67
C ALA A 148 -3.55 13.10 -9.53
N LEU A 149 -3.61 12.34 -10.64
CA LEU A 149 -3.82 10.89 -10.61
C LEU A 149 -2.81 10.14 -9.73
N PRO A 150 -1.48 10.37 -9.81
CA PRO A 150 -0.53 9.70 -8.93
C PRO A 150 -0.75 10.04 -7.45
N THR A 151 -1.08 11.29 -7.13
CA THR A 151 -1.38 11.73 -5.77
C THR A 151 -2.64 11.05 -5.23
N LEU A 152 -3.66 10.90 -6.06
CA LEU A 152 -4.89 10.21 -5.70
C LEU A 152 -4.64 8.72 -5.45
N LEU A 153 -3.90 8.04 -6.34
CA LEU A 153 -3.62 6.60 -6.21
C LEU A 153 -2.59 6.27 -5.12
N SER A 154 -1.85 7.26 -4.61
CA SER A 154 -0.91 7.10 -3.50
C SER A 154 -1.48 7.50 -2.14
N LYS A 155 -2.77 7.77 -2.03
CA LYS A 155 -3.40 8.11 -0.74
C LYS A 155 -3.34 6.90 0.20
N PHE A 156 -3.15 7.16 1.49
CA PHE A 156 -3.02 6.12 2.50
C PHE A 156 -4.33 5.80 3.25
N GLN A 157 -5.35 6.67 3.19
CA GLN A 157 -6.69 6.39 3.72
C GLN A 157 -7.56 5.82 2.60
N THR A 158 -8.28 4.74 2.87
CA THR A 158 -9.04 3.99 1.85
C THR A 158 -8.19 3.82 0.57
N ALA A 159 -7.00 3.23 0.75
CA ALA A 159 -6.02 3.10 -0.31
C ALA A 159 -6.53 2.20 -1.45
N ALA A 160 -6.16 2.54 -2.68
CA ALA A 160 -6.42 1.72 -3.86
C ALA A 160 -5.49 0.50 -3.86
N VAL A 161 -5.73 -0.45 -2.97
CA VAL A 161 -4.92 -1.68 -2.85
C VAL A 161 -5.23 -2.66 -3.97
N MET A 162 -4.20 -3.40 -4.37
CA MET A 162 -4.32 -4.42 -5.41
C MET A 162 -4.61 -5.79 -4.79
N VAL A 163 -5.65 -6.44 -5.30
CA VAL A 163 -6.08 -7.79 -4.92
C VAL A 163 -6.34 -8.62 -6.19
N PRO A 164 -6.33 -9.95 -6.11
CA PRO A 164 -6.70 -10.78 -7.25
C PRO A 164 -8.09 -10.42 -7.80
N LYS A 165 -8.24 -10.44 -9.12
CA LYS A 165 -9.50 -10.11 -9.80
C LYS A 165 -10.70 -10.87 -9.20
N ARG A 166 -10.54 -12.18 -8.91
CA ARG A 166 -11.59 -13.00 -8.29
C ARG A 166 -12.07 -12.46 -6.92
N ILE A 167 -11.18 -11.78 -6.18
CA ILE A 167 -11.52 -11.13 -4.91
C ILE A 167 -12.16 -9.77 -5.18
N ALA A 168 -11.57 -8.97 -6.09
CA ALA A 168 -12.10 -7.66 -6.43
C ALA A 168 -13.54 -7.70 -6.96
N GLU A 169 -13.88 -8.71 -7.79
CA GLU A 169 -15.19 -8.89 -8.38
C GLU A 169 -16.17 -9.69 -7.48
N GLY A 170 -15.65 -10.51 -6.58
CA GLY A 170 -16.44 -11.36 -5.68
C GLY A 170 -16.79 -10.71 -4.34
N THR A 171 -16.25 -9.53 -4.04
CA THR A 171 -16.50 -8.82 -2.78
C THR A 171 -17.13 -7.46 -3.05
N ASP A 172 -18.25 -7.21 -2.40
CA ASP A 172 -18.89 -5.90 -2.42
C ASP A 172 -18.00 -4.87 -1.70
N PRO A 173 -17.70 -3.73 -2.32
CA PRO A 173 -16.84 -2.72 -1.73
C PRO A 173 -17.51 -1.92 -0.61
#